data_4f18d32c435b744cd1b7068e0ad62dac
#
_entry.id   4f18d32c435b744cd1b7068e0ad62dac
#
_cell.length_a   1.000
_cell.length_b   1.000
_cell.length_c   1.000
_cell.angle_alpha   90.00
_cell.angle_beta   90.00
_cell.angle_gamma   90.00
#
_symmetry.space_group_name_H-M   'P 1'
#
loop_
_entity.id
_entity.type
_entity.pdbx_description
1 polymer ?
#
loop_
_entity_poly.entity_id
_entity_poly.type
_entity_poly.pdbx_seq_one_letter_code
_entity_poly.pdbx_strand_id
1 'polypeptide(L)'
;MPRQASTSSHQRTPCAKHHRSGYADRIFRPIGGAFRLIFNYSKAKERIIASHFANFTAHYVEKKDKRQTFGDNLQTTASFYAVFTVNSPTRQDKKSKYDNDMVRKKALLMILDGWGIGNKGKGDVIYNTPTPFLDKLNAEYPHSKLLASGENVGLPDGQMGNSEVGHLNIGAGRIVFQDLVKINRAIADGSILENKEIVSAYQYAKEKGCGLHIMGLVSNGGVHSELSHLFKLIDIAGTYGVGDKTYVHCFMDGRDTDPRSGKGFIEKLEKECDKQGAHVATIIGRFYAMDRDKRWNRLKIAYDNLVNGEGRRETDMVAAVQGCYDRSTEENKDTDEFMEPLVNAKVDGRIKPNDVVIFFNYRNDRAKELTTVLTQQDMPEEGMQTIPGLQFYCMTPYDASFKGVHILFPKENVQNTLGEYLSSQGLKQLHTAETEKYAHVTFFFNGGREAPYEGEERILVASPKVATYDLKPEMSAFEVKDKLVEAIRADKYDFIVVNFANGDMVGHTGVYEAIEKAVIAIDQCVNEVVTAANETDYETIIIADHGNADNAINPDGTPNTAHSLNPVPFIYVTANKGAKVKDGVLADVAPSILHILGLPQPKEMTGHDLIED
;
A
#
# COMPACT_ATOMS: atom_id res chain seq x y z
N MET A 1 -16.18 7.68 -54.24
CA MET A 1 -16.35 8.97 -54.94
C MET A 1 -16.80 10.01 -53.95
N PRO A 2 -16.40 11.23 -54.17
CA PRO A 2 -15.53 11.91 -53.21
C PRO A 2 -16.07 13.32 -52.79
N ARG A 3 -15.23 14.01 -51.95
CA ARG A 3 -15.10 15.46 -51.81
C ARG A 3 -16.11 16.15 -50.87
N GLN A 4 -15.82 17.12 -50.09
CA GLN A 4 -14.74 18.14 -50.13
C GLN A 4 -14.50 18.71 -48.74
N ALA A 5 -13.27 19.08 -48.57
CA ALA A 5 -12.73 19.98 -47.58
C ALA A 5 -13.20 21.43 -47.79
N SER A 6 -13.20 22.23 -46.76
CA SER A 6 -12.92 23.65 -46.86
C SER A 6 -12.27 24.20 -45.57
N THR A 7 -11.14 24.66 -45.74
CA THR A 7 -10.21 25.58 -45.14
C THR A 7 -10.79 26.98 -44.87
N SER A 8 -10.32 27.61 -43.81
CA SER A 8 -9.77 29.00 -43.73
C SER A 8 -9.72 29.41 -42.26
N SER A 9 -8.60 29.68 -41.69
CA SER A 9 -7.57 30.72 -41.79
C SER A 9 -7.77 31.88 -40.84
N HIS A 10 -6.74 32.06 -40.01
CA HIS A 10 -6.18 33.33 -39.47
C HIS A 10 -6.99 34.18 -38.47
N GLN A 11 -6.43 34.40 -37.27
CA GLN A 11 -5.55 35.57 -37.06
C GLN A 11 -4.93 35.59 -35.65
N ARG A 12 -3.76 36.21 -35.60
CA ARG A 12 -2.83 36.39 -34.48
C ARG A 12 -3.25 37.55 -33.58
N THR A 13 -2.95 37.37 -32.27
CA THR A 13 -2.38 38.30 -31.26
C THR A 13 -2.77 39.81 -31.28
N PRO A 14 -2.70 40.57 -30.14
CA PRO A 14 -1.51 40.65 -29.27
C PRO A 14 -1.75 40.86 -27.76
N CYS A 15 -0.75 40.52 -27.00
CA CYS A 15 -0.07 41.16 -25.85
C CYS A 15 -0.69 42.36 -25.12
N ALA A 16 -0.81 42.28 -23.79
CA ALA A 16 -0.49 43.35 -22.82
C ALA A 16 -0.47 42.75 -21.41
N LYS A 17 0.71 42.70 -20.80
CA LYS A 17 1.29 43.57 -19.78
C LYS A 17 0.61 43.61 -18.39
N HIS A 18 1.43 43.13 -17.43
CA HIS A 18 1.61 43.63 -16.06
C HIS A 18 0.44 43.68 -15.08
N HIS A 19 0.56 42.88 -14.02
CA HIS A 19 0.64 43.48 -12.68
C HIS A 19 1.49 42.59 -11.76
N ARG A 20 2.69 43.09 -11.44
CA ARG A 20 3.43 42.75 -10.21
C ARG A 20 2.78 43.54 -9.09
N SER A 21 2.46 42.88 -7.99
CA SER A 21 2.74 43.47 -6.65
C SER A 21 2.14 42.53 -5.58
N GLY A 22 2.93 42.30 -4.56
CA GLY A 22 2.40 42.34 -3.21
C GLY A 22 2.46 41.01 -2.45
N TYR A 23 3.63 40.35 -2.32
CA TYR A 23 3.83 39.41 -1.22
C TYR A 23 5.30 39.33 -0.77
N ALA A 24 5.92 40.50 -0.51
CA ALA A 24 7.29 40.56 0.02
C ALA A 24 7.52 41.54 1.19
N ASP A 25 6.50 42.21 1.72
CA ASP A 25 6.70 43.29 2.69
C ASP A 25 6.03 43.11 4.07
N ARG A 26 5.82 41.87 4.53
CA ARG A 26 5.26 41.65 5.88
C ARG A 26 5.98 40.63 6.75
N ILE A 27 7.28 40.41 6.63
CA ILE A 27 8.03 39.59 7.60
C ILE A 27 9.37 40.26 7.92
N PHE A 28 9.41 41.48 8.47
CA PHE A 28 10.56 41.94 9.26
C PHE A 28 10.18 43.24 10.02
N ARG A 29 9.74 43.08 11.26
CA ARG A 29 9.94 44.09 12.31
C ARG A 29 10.89 43.54 13.36
N PRO A 30 11.96 44.24 13.73
CA PRO A 30 12.86 43.80 14.78
C PRO A 30 12.26 44.09 16.15
N ILE A 31 12.05 43.05 16.92
CA ILE A 31 11.85 43.14 18.37
C ILE A 31 13.10 42.49 19.00
N GLY A 32 13.79 43.23 19.86
CA GLY A 32 15.00 42.77 20.55
C GLY A 32 14.70 41.56 21.43
N GLY A 33 15.34 40.45 21.14
CA GLY A 33 15.30 39.22 21.90
C GLY A 33 16.03 38.11 21.15
N ALA A 34 16.96 37.46 21.80
CA ALA A 34 17.81 36.41 21.20
C ALA A 34 16.99 35.21 20.76
N PHE A 35 16.98 34.92 19.47
CA PHE A 35 16.41 33.68 18.92
C PHE A 35 17.45 32.58 18.89
N ARG A 36 17.14 31.46 19.54
CA ARG A 36 17.89 30.21 19.45
C ARG A 36 17.18 29.32 18.42
N LEU A 37 17.69 29.24 17.20
CA LEU A 37 17.23 28.31 16.16
C LEU A 37 18.18 27.12 16.12
N ILE A 38 17.67 25.93 16.41
CA ILE A 38 18.37 24.66 16.24
C ILE A 38 17.94 24.10 14.89
N PHE A 39 18.86 24.05 13.92
CA PHE A 39 18.65 23.37 12.65
C PHE A 39 19.63 22.22 12.48
N ASN A 40 19.12 21.01 12.32
CA ASN A 40 19.89 19.87 11.81
C ASN A 40 19.70 19.79 10.28
N TYR A 41 20.76 20.07 9.51
CA TYR A 41 20.72 20.00 8.05
C TYR A 41 21.88 19.19 7.46
N SER A 42 21.60 18.44 6.38
CA SER A 42 22.58 17.68 5.64
C SER A 42 23.43 18.58 4.72
N LYS A 43 24.69 18.15 4.41
CA LYS A 43 25.70 18.89 3.64
C LYS A 43 25.26 19.40 2.26
N ALA A 44 24.25 18.81 1.64
CA ALA A 44 23.74 19.26 0.36
C ALA A 44 23.00 20.60 0.44
N LYS A 45 22.34 20.87 1.57
CA LYS A 45 21.64 22.15 1.81
C LYS A 45 22.59 23.27 2.20
N GLU A 46 23.72 22.97 2.82
CA GLU A 46 24.75 23.98 3.12
C GLU A 46 25.33 24.66 1.87
N ARG A 47 25.53 23.89 0.78
CA ARG A 47 26.00 24.46 -0.50
C ARG A 47 24.99 25.38 -1.17
N ILE A 48 23.70 25.07 -1.07
CA ILE A 48 22.63 25.89 -1.62
C ILE A 48 22.48 27.20 -0.83
N ILE A 49 22.56 27.14 0.49
CA ILE A 49 22.50 28.32 1.37
C ILE A 49 23.72 29.20 1.18
N ALA A 50 24.92 28.63 1.06
CA ALA A 50 26.15 29.39 0.79
C ALA A 50 26.12 30.08 -0.57
N SER A 51 25.57 29.46 -1.61
CA SER A 51 25.42 30.08 -2.94
C SER A 51 24.39 31.21 -2.97
N HIS A 52 23.32 31.09 -2.22
CA HIS A 52 22.31 32.16 -2.10
C HIS A 52 22.82 33.34 -1.25
N PHE A 53 23.66 33.06 -0.23
CA PHE A 53 24.27 34.10 0.58
C PHE A 53 25.38 34.87 -0.19
N ALA A 54 26.17 34.16 -1.00
CA ALA A 54 27.17 34.81 -1.87
C ALA A 54 26.53 35.72 -2.93
N ASN A 55 25.40 35.31 -3.51
CA ASN A 55 24.64 36.13 -4.45
C ASN A 55 23.93 37.32 -3.77
N PHE A 56 23.50 37.16 -2.52
CA PHE A 56 22.89 38.23 -1.74
C PHE A 56 23.94 39.29 -1.34
N THR A 57 25.14 38.89 -0.93
CA THR A 57 26.23 39.82 -0.61
C THR A 57 26.74 40.54 -1.84
N ALA A 58 26.88 39.87 -2.98
CA ALA A 58 27.28 40.50 -4.24
C ALA A 58 26.26 41.58 -4.69
N HIS A 59 24.98 41.29 -4.56
CA HIS A 59 23.90 42.23 -4.93
C HIS A 59 23.77 43.41 -3.96
N TYR A 60 24.18 43.22 -2.71
CA TYR A 60 24.19 44.28 -1.71
C TYR A 60 25.38 45.24 -1.84
N VAL A 61 26.55 44.73 -2.23
CA VAL A 61 27.76 45.52 -2.51
C VAL A 61 27.57 46.33 -3.77
N GLU A 62 26.97 45.78 -4.83
CA GLU A 62 26.73 46.49 -6.10
C GLU A 62 25.71 47.63 -5.97
N LYS A 63 24.80 47.56 -5.01
CA LYS A 63 23.85 48.66 -4.69
C LYS A 63 24.45 49.75 -3.80
N LYS A 64 25.56 49.50 -3.07
CA LYS A 64 26.19 50.49 -2.19
C LYS A 64 27.13 51.43 -2.92
N ASP A 65 27.70 51.01 -4.04
CA ASP A 65 28.58 51.89 -4.86
C ASP A 65 27.88 53.00 -5.62
N LYS A 66 26.57 53.05 -5.59
CA LYS A 66 25.77 54.12 -6.29
C LYS A 66 25.18 55.21 -5.39
N ARG A 67 25.54 55.27 -4.10
CA ARG A 67 25.16 56.43 -3.26
C ARG A 67 26.27 56.78 -2.27
N GLN A 68 26.78 57.99 -2.43
CA GLN A 68 27.78 58.64 -1.64
C GLN A 68 27.46 58.73 -0.14
N THR A 69 28.56 58.70 0.65
CA THR A 69 28.73 59.22 1.99
C THR A 69 27.94 58.63 3.15
N PHE A 70 28.64 57.95 4.02
CA PHE A 70 28.83 58.30 5.45
C PHE A 70 29.69 57.17 6.08
N GLY A 71 30.72 57.61 6.82
CA GLY A 71 31.64 56.76 7.55
C GLY A 71 31.00 56.11 8.77
N ASP A 72 31.77 55.23 9.40
CA ASP A 72 31.52 54.57 10.67
C ASP A 72 30.55 53.38 10.66
N ASN A 73 31.09 52.19 10.43
CA ASN A 73 30.76 50.96 11.14
C ASN A 73 31.51 49.76 10.60
N LEU A 74 32.84 49.80 10.64
CA LEU A 74 33.70 48.66 10.36
C LEU A 74 33.89 47.68 11.55
N GLN A 75 33.33 47.99 12.71
CA GLN A 75 33.43 47.13 13.90
C GLN A 75 32.35 46.05 14.03
N THR A 76 31.23 46.17 13.33
CA THR A 76 30.12 45.21 13.43
C THR A 76 30.29 44.00 12.53
N THR A 77 31.11 44.06 11.50
CA THR A 77 31.36 42.92 10.59
C THR A 77 32.42 41.95 11.09
N ALA A 78 33.36 42.40 11.92
CA ALA A 78 34.39 41.54 12.51
C ALA A 78 33.84 40.65 13.66
N SER A 79 32.83 41.13 14.38
CA SER A 79 32.19 40.36 15.45
C SER A 79 31.30 39.22 14.95
N PHE A 80 30.82 39.29 13.68
CA PHE A 80 30.01 38.22 13.10
C PHE A 80 30.86 37.03 12.61
N TYR A 81 32.13 37.23 12.25
CA TYR A 81 33.03 36.17 11.82
C TYR A 81 33.64 35.36 12.99
N ALA A 82 33.72 35.94 14.16
CA ALA A 82 34.32 35.28 15.35
C ALA A 82 33.38 34.28 16.06
N VAL A 83 32.05 34.37 15.82
CA VAL A 83 31.07 33.50 16.51
C VAL A 83 30.83 32.16 15.80
N PHE A 84 31.26 32.03 14.53
CA PHE A 84 31.05 30.80 13.75
C PHE A 84 32.23 29.84 13.70
N THR A 85 33.37 30.16 14.32
CA THR A 85 34.58 29.31 14.28
C THR A 85 34.89 28.57 15.59
N VAL A 86 34.04 28.65 16.62
CA VAL A 86 34.26 27.89 17.88
C VAL A 86 33.07 26.97 18.11
N ASN A 87 33.37 25.68 18.00
CA ASN A 87 32.58 24.47 18.29
C ASN A 87 31.96 23.75 17.10
N SER A 88 32.83 23.33 16.17
CA SER A 88 32.60 22.04 15.50
C SER A 88 33.35 20.97 16.32
N PRO A 89 32.70 19.93 16.83
CA PRO A 89 33.41 18.81 17.41
C PRO A 89 34.25 18.17 16.31
N THR A 90 35.57 18.15 16.54
CA THR A 90 36.53 17.49 15.66
C THR A 90 36.16 16.03 15.51
N ARG A 91 36.20 15.57 14.26
CA ARG A 91 35.83 14.24 13.74
C ARG A 91 36.69 13.09 14.30
N GLN A 92 37.26 13.24 15.48
CA GLN A 92 38.13 12.22 16.12
C GLN A 92 37.47 11.36 17.20
N ASP A 93 36.26 11.73 17.72
CA ASP A 93 35.68 11.01 18.84
C ASP A 93 34.55 10.02 18.49
N LYS A 94 34.31 9.71 17.19
CA LYS A 94 33.37 8.66 16.79
C LYS A 94 34.02 7.43 16.14
N LYS A 95 35.35 7.35 16.14
CA LYS A 95 36.10 6.23 15.51
C LYS A 95 36.56 5.16 16.51
N SER A 96 36.18 5.20 17.77
CA SER A 96 36.74 4.30 18.79
C SER A 96 35.73 3.44 19.53
N LYS A 97 34.72 2.87 18.85
CA LYS A 97 33.88 1.84 19.48
C LYS A 97 33.63 0.58 18.66
N TYR A 98 34.14 0.49 17.44
CA TYR A 98 33.94 -0.66 16.56
C TYR A 98 35.21 -1.12 15.80
N ASP A 99 36.41 -0.76 16.29
CA ASP A 99 37.66 -1.39 15.85
C ASP A 99 38.04 -2.53 16.83
N ASN A 100 37.21 -3.55 16.89
CA ASN A 100 37.63 -4.92 17.16
C ASN A 100 37.49 -5.64 15.81
N ASP A 101 38.48 -6.46 15.43
CA ASP A 101 38.52 -7.33 14.26
C ASP A 101 37.32 -8.31 14.19
N MET A 102 36.10 -7.79 14.12
CA MET A 102 34.95 -8.60 13.74
C MET A 102 34.90 -8.64 12.22
N VAL A 103 35.12 -9.83 11.68
CA VAL A 103 34.85 -10.15 10.27
C VAL A 103 33.50 -9.54 9.89
N ARG A 104 33.49 -8.66 8.89
CA ARG A 104 32.26 -8.01 8.41
C ARG A 104 31.31 -9.08 7.91
N LYS A 105 30.23 -9.30 8.64
CA LYS A 105 29.20 -10.27 8.24
C LYS A 105 28.42 -9.71 7.06
N LYS A 106 28.16 -10.55 6.08
CA LYS A 106 27.44 -10.20 4.83
C LYS A 106 26.29 -11.16 4.62
N ALA A 107 25.16 -10.65 4.13
CA ALA A 107 23.97 -11.46 3.89
C ALA A 107 23.50 -11.37 2.44
N LEU A 108 23.15 -12.51 1.86
CA LEU A 108 22.47 -12.61 0.57
C LEU A 108 21.08 -13.19 0.78
N LEU A 109 20.04 -12.48 0.33
CA LEU A 109 18.68 -12.99 0.23
C LEU A 109 18.37 -13.33 -1.22
N MET A 110 18.04 -14.60 -1.46
CA MET A 110 17.63 -15.10 -2.77
C MET A 110 16.16 -15.49 -2.72
N ILE A 111 15.33 -14.83 -3.53
CA ILE A 111 13.89 -15.10 -3.64
C ILE A 111 13.64 -15.84 -4.95
N LEU A 112 13.22 -17.09 -4.87
CA LEU A 112 12.80 -17.92 -5.99
C LEU A 112 11.29 -17.76 -6.16
N ASP A 113 10.89 -16.77 -6.95
CA ASP A 113 9.49 -16.35 -7.09
C ASP A 113 8.60 -17.50 -7.58
N GLY A 114 7.49 -17.75 -6.87
CA GLY A 114 6.56 -18.83 -7.18
C GLY A 114 7.06 -20.26 -6.82
N TRP A 115 8.10 -20.40 -5.99
CA TRP A 115 8.68 -21.69 -5.61
C TRP A 115 8.06 -22.25 -4.33
N GLY A 116 6.86 -22.82 -4.43
CA GLY A 116 6.17 -23.44 -3.29
C GLY A 116 6.68 -24.84 -2.93
N ILE A 117 6.30 -25.32 -1.75
CA ILE A 117 6.47 -26.70 -1.32
C ILE A 117 5.16 -27.45 -1.56
N GLY A 118 5.06 -28.10 -2.70
CA GLY A 118 3.84 -28.75 -3.16
C GLY A 118 3.54 -30.09 -2.48
N ASN A 119 2.55 -30.78 -3.01
CA ASN A 119 2.03 -32.05 -2.45
C ASN A 119 2.70 -33.30 -3.01
N LYS A 120 3.75 -33.13 -3.81
CA LYS A 120 4.48 -34.22 -4.50
C LYS A 120 3.62 -35.00 -5.50
N GLY A 121 2.50 -34.42 -5.92
CA GLY A 121 1.61 -34.98 -6.93
C GLY A 121 2.08 -34.69 -8.35
N LYS A 122 1.25 -35.07 -9.35
CA LYS A 122 1.58 -34.87 -10.77
C LYS A 122 1.68 -33.41 -11.18
N GLY A 123 0.97 -32.50 -10.48
CA GLY A 123 1.00 -31.07 -10.73
C GLY A 123 2.16 -30.34 -10.08
N ASP A 124 2.92 -30.99 -9.22
CA ASP A 124 4.07 -30.42 -8.52
C ASP A 124 5.31 -30.50 -9.43
N VAL A 125 5.50 -29.47 -10.26
CA VAL A 125 6.59 -29.46 -11.25
C VAL A 125 7.95 -29.39 -10.56
N ILE A 126 8.04 -28.68 -9.44
CA ILE A 126 9.27 -28.55 -8.67
C ILE A 126 9.73 -29.92 -8.16
N TYR A 127 8.82 -30.67 -7.54
CA TYR A 127 9.13 -32.01 -7.03
C TYR A 127 9.45 -33.03 -8.14
N ASN A 128 8.76 -32.93 -9.29
CA ASN A 128 8.93 -33.90 -10.40
C ASN A 128 10.12 -33.56 -11.32
N THR A 129 10.73 -32.40 -11.19
CA THR A 129 11.87 -31.94 -11.99
C THR A 129 13.16 -32.13 -11.19
N PRO A 130 14.21 -32.79 -11.75
CA PRO A 130 15.48 -32.91 -11.06
C PRO A 130 16.13 -31.54 -10.79
N THR A 131 16.37 -31.23 -9.52
CA THR A 131 17.04 -30.01 -9.04
C THR A 131 18.23 -30.37 -8.16
N PRO A 132 19.29 -31.01 -8.74
CA PRO A 132 20.34 -31.66 -7.96
C PRO A 132 21.08 -30.72 -7.01
N PHE A 133 21.13 -29.42 -7.32
CA PHE A 133 21.80 -28.46 -6.45
C PHE A 133 20.92 -28.03 -5.28
N LEU A 134 19.68 -27.66 -5.53
CA LEU A 134 18.71 -27.34 -4.47
C LEU A 134 18.43 -28.56 -3.58
N ASP A 135 18.34 -29.76 -4.15
CA ASP A 135 18.22 -31.01 -3.40
C ASP A 135 19.42 -31.21 -2.44
N LYS A 136 20.63 -30.91 -2.93
CA LYS A 136 21.84 -30.94 -2.11
C LYS A 136 21.81 -29.92 -0.99
N LEU A 137 21.39 -28.67 -1.29
CA LEU A 137 21.26 -27.64 -0.26
C LEU A 137 20.27 -28.05 0.84
N ASN A 138 19.12 -28.57 0.47
CA ASN A 138 18.13 -29.09 1.42
C ASN A 138 18.68 -30.28 2.26
N ALA A 139 19.58 -31.06 1.72
CA ALA A 139 20.18 -32.21 2.45
C ALA A 139 21.31 -31.79 3.39
N GLU A 140 22.08 -30.75 3.06
CA GLU A 140 23.33 -30.39 3.75
C GLU A 140 23.19 -29.20 4.70
N TYR A 141 22.16 -28.31 4.51
CA TYR A 141 22.01 -27.06 5.26
C TYR A 141 20.72 -27.02 6.08
N PRO A 142 20.70 -26.24 7.17
CA PRO A 142 19.47 -25.99 7.92
C PRO A 142 18.38 -25.44 7.02
N HIS A 143 17.20 -26.04 7.09
CA HIS A 143 16.05 -25.62 6.30
C HIS A 143 14.74 -25.78 7.07
N SER A 144 13.75 -24.98 6.72
CA SER A 144 12.42 -24.95 7.31
C SER A 144 11.40 -24.46 6.28
N LYS A 145 10.19 -24.11 6.74
CA LYS A 145 9.09 -23.64 5.90
C LYS A 145 8.59 -22.27 6.37
N LEU A 146 8.18 -21.45 5.42
CA LEU A 146 7.48 -20.19 5.69
C LEU A 146 6.04 -20.30 5.19
N LEU A 147 5.09 -19.84 6.00
CA LEU A 147 3.72 -19.65 5.54
C LEU A 147 3.64 -18.35 4.73
N ALA A 148 3.10 -18.46 3.51
CA ALA A 148 3.11 -17.38 2.51
C ALA A 148 1.72 -17.05 1.97
N SER A 149 0.64 -17.37 2.71
CA SER A 149 -0.75 -17.17 2.30
C SER A 149 -1.65 -16.75 3.46
N GLY A 150 -2.82 -16.25 3.13
CA GLY A 150 -3.84 -15.86 4.11
C GLY A 150 -3.33 -14.85 5.14
N GLU A 151 -3.79 -14.93 6.38
CA GLU A 151 -3.43 -13.99 7.45
C GLU A 151 -1.94 -13.96 7.78
N ASN A 152 -1.19 -15.01 7.43
CA ASN A 152 0.27 -15.05 7.63
C ASN A 152 1.03 -14.01 6.80
N VAL A 153 0.39 -13.46 5.79
CA VAL A 153 0.91 -12.37 4.95
C VAL A 153 -0.01 -11.15 4.92
N GLY A 154 -1.01 -11.10 5.83
CA GLY A 154 -1.94 -9.99 5.95
C GLY A 154 -3.10 -9.99 4.95
N LEU A 155 -3.34 -11.12 4.29
CA LEU A 155 -4.48 -11.35 3.39
C LEU A 155 -5.62 -12.07 4.15
N PRO A 156 -6.86 -12.06 3.62
CA PRO A 156 -7.93 -12.90 4.15
C PRO A 156 -7.55 -14.38 4.20
N ASP A 157 -8.11 -15.11 5.18
CA ASP A 157 -7.89 -16.56 5.27
C ASP A 157 -8.31 -17.27 3.99
N GLY A 158 -7.52 -18.26 3.58
CA GLY A 158 -7.74 -19.01 2.33
C GLY A 158 -7.38 -18.24 1.05
N GLN A 159 -6.88 -17.01 1.12
CA GLN A 159 -6.38 -16.27 -0.03
C GLN A 159 -4.90 -16.59 -0.29
N MET A 160 -4.58 -16.92 -1.53
CA MET A 160 -3.20 -17.16 -1.98
C MET A 160 -2.34 -15.91 -1.85
N GLY A 161 -1.08 -16.07 -1.44
CA GLY A 161 -0.08 -15.00 -1.48
C GLY A 161 0.17 -14.50 -2.91
N ASN A 162 0.87 -13.38 -3.00
CA ASN A 162 1.33 -12.81 -4.26
C ASN A 162 2.64 -12.04 -4.04
N SER A 163 3.34 -11.72 -5.13
CA SER A 163 4.66 -11.13 -5.03
C SER A 163 4.65 -9.73 -4.38
N GLU A 164 3.59 -8.92 -4.56
CA GLU A 164 3.50 -7.59 -3.94
C GLU A 164 3.47 -7.71 -2.42
N VAL A 165 2.54 -8.52 -1.92
CA VAL A 165 2.36 -8.74 -0.48
C VAL A 165 3.54 -9.51 0.11
N GLY A 166 4.06 -10.53 -0.58
CA GLY A 166 5.21 -11.31 -0.14
C GLY A 166 6.45 -10.44 0.09
N HIS A 167 6.86 -9.69 -0.94
CA HIS A 167 8.03 -8.80 -0.84
C HIS A 167 7.84 -7.67 0.17
N LEU A 168 6.60 -7.15 0.31
CA LEU A 168 6.29 -6.14 1.32
C LEU A 168 6.51 -6.70 2.74
N ASN A 169 6.03 -7.89 3.04
CA ASN A 169 6.20 -8.53 4.36
C ASN A 169 7.67 -8.88 4.64
N ILE A 170 8.38 -9.43 3.63
CA ILE A 170 9.81 -9.74 3.73
C ILE A 170 10.61 -8.48 4.07
N GLY A 171 10.42 -7.40 3.31
CA GLY A 171 11.14 -6.16 3.53
C GLY A 171 10.73 -5.40 4.80
N ALA A 172 9.46 -5.49 5.20
CA ALA A 172 8.93 -4.84 6.40
C ALA A 172 9.34 -5.52 7.71
N GLY A 173 9.71 -6.81 7.69
CA GLY A 173 9.98 -7.58 8.89
C GLY A 173 8.77 -7.71 9.82
N ARG A 174 7.57 -7.58 9.27
CA ARG A 174 6.28 -7.71 9.96
C ARG A 174 5.16 -8.03 9.01
N ILE A 175 4.07 -8.62 9.53
CA ILE A 175 2.86 -8.81 8.73
C ILE A 175 2.20 -7.46 8.48
N VAL A 176 2.09 -7.07 7.21
CA VAL A 176 1.39 -5.84 6.78
C VAL A 176 -0.02 -6.22 6.35
N PHE A 177 -0.97 -6.02 7.26
CA PHE A 177 -2.35 -6.39 7.02
C PHE A 177 -3.02 -5.50 5.97
N GLN A 178 -3.72 -6.12 5.02
CA GLN A 178 -4.62 -5.39 4.11
C GLN A 178 -5.82 -4.83 4.86
N ASP A 179 -6.44 -3.79 4.32
CA ASP A 179 -7.51 -3.03 4.99
C ASP A 179 -8.64 -3.95 5.49
N LEU A 180 -9.10 -4.92 4.69
CA LEU A 180 -10.13 -5.88 5.10
C LEU A 180 -9.71 -6.66 6.37
N VAL A 181 -8.51 -7.23 6.36
CA VAL A 181 -8.03 -8.06 7.49
C VAL A 181 -7.76 -7.19 8.72
N LYS A 182 -7.21 -5.99 8.54
CA LYS A 182 -6.99 -5.02 9.63
C LYS A 182 -8.29 -4.67 10.34
N ILE A 183 -9.36 -4.41 9.58
CA ILE A 183 -10.68 -4.09 10.13
C ILE A 183 -11.29 -5.31 10.80
N ASN A 184 -11.25 -6.50 10.16
CA ASN A 184 -11.72 -7.75 10.74
C ASN A 184 -11.07 -8.04 12.09
N ARG A 185 -9.76 -7.88 12.19
CA ARG A 185 -9.01 -8.09 13.44
C ARG A 185 -9.42 -7.09 14.51
N ALA A 186 -9.53 -5.79 14.16
CA ALA A 186 -9.97 -4.77 15.10
C ALA A 186 -11.40 -5.02 15.63
N ILE A 187 -12.25 -5.64 14.83
CA ILE A 187 -13.58 -6.08 15.28
C ILE A 187 -13.49 -7.30 16.21
N ALA A 188 -12.68 -8.29 15.84
CA ALA A 188 -12.57 -9.56 16.56
C ALA A 188 -11.93 -9.40 17.95
N ASP A 189 -10.88 -8.56 18.06
CA ASP A 189 -10.19 -8.29 19.32
C ASP A 189 -10.80 -7.14 20.12
N GLY A 190 -11.81 -6.44 19.57
CA GLY A 190 -12.51 -5.34 20.21
C GLY A 190 -11.79 -3.99 20.15
N SER A 191 -10.58 -3.89 19.58
CA SER A 191 -9.83 -2.64 19.50
C SER A 191 -10.51 -1.57 18.63
N ILE A 192 -11.49 -1.95 17.82
CA ILE A 192 -12.33 -1.01 17.09
C ILE A 192 -13.05 -0.02 18.02
N LEU A 193 -13.37 -0.43 19.25
CA LEU A 193 -14.01 0.43 20.27
C LEU A 193 -13.04 1.47 20.87
N GLU A 194 -11.72 1.28 20.70
CA GLU A 194 -10.68 2.19 21.13
C GLU A 194 -10.23 3.14 20.00
N ASN A 195 -10.73 2.92 18.79
CA ASN A 195 -10.41 3.76 17.64
C ASN A 195 -10.93 5.19 17.87
N LYS A 196 -10.02 6.16 17.93
CA LYS A 196 -10.32 7.56 18.30
C LYS A 196 -11.32 8.23 17.35
N GLU A 197 -11.26 7.92 16.06
CA GLU A 197 -12.16 8.50 15.07
C GLU A 197 -13.56 7.90 15.17
N ILE A 198 -13.66 6.58 15.44
CA ILE A 198 -14.95 5.93 15.74
C ILE A 198 -15.56 6.52 16.99
N VAL A 199 -14.81 6.57 18.09
CA VAL A 199 -15.28 7.19 19.35
C VAL A 199 -15.76 8.62 19.11
N SER A 200 -14.98 9.42 18.35
CA SER A 200 -15.33 10.80 18.03
C SER A 200 -16.65 10.91 17.26
N ALA A 201 -16.87 10.06 16.26
CA ALA A 201 -18.09 10.06 15.44
C ALA A 201 -19.35 9.86 16.31
N TYR A 202 -19.34 8.82 17.13
CA TYR A 202 -20.50 8.47 17.94
C TYR A 202 -20.71 9.43 19.13
N GLN A 203 -19.63 9.94 19.74
CA GLN A 203 -19.73 10.97 20.78
C GLN A 203 -20.31 12.27 20.22
N TYR A 204 -19.83 12.71 19.04
CA TYR A 204 -20.38 13.90 18.39
C TYR A 204 -21.87 13.77 18.10
N ALA A 205 -22.30 12.64 17.50
CA ALA A 205 -23.72 12.38 17.22
C ALA A 205 -24.56 12.45 18.49
N LYS A 206 -24.08 11.84 19.58
CA LYS A 206 -24.75 11.85 20.90
C LYS A 206 -24.84 13.26 21.49
N GLU A 207 -23.72 13.99 21.54
CA GLU A 207 -23.65 15.35 22.14
C GLU A 207 -24.46 16.38 21.37
N LYS A 208 -24.43 16.31 20.04
CA LYS A 208 -25.20 17.23 19.18
C LYS A 208 -26.64 16.79 18.98
N GLY A 209 -26.96 15.52 19.27
CA GLY A 209 -28.28 14.97 19.03
C GLY A 209 -28.68 14.98 17.55
N CYS A 210 -27.70 14.91 16.63
CA CYS A 210 -27.88 14.91 15.19
C CYS A 210 -28.00 13.50 14.61
N GLY A 211 -28.25 13.38 13.31
CA GLY A 211 -28.30 12.10 12.61
C GLY A 211 -26.90 11.46 12.50
N LEU A 212 -26.87 10.14 12.65
CA LEU A 212 -25.71 9.29 12.33
C LEU A 212 -26.07 8.45 11.11
N HIS A 213 -25.38 8.65 10.02
CA HIS A 213 -25.60 7.96 8.75
C HIS A 213 -24.47 6.97 8.51
N ILE A 214 -24.82 5.70 8.29
CA ILE A 214 -23.87 4.66 7.90
C ILE A 214 -24.20 4.26 6.46
N MET A 215 -23.31 4.56 5.50
CA MET A 215 -23.56 4.29 4.09
C MET A 215 -22.47 3.43 3.46
N GLY A 216 -22.85 2.63 2.47
CA GLY A 216 -21.91 1.80 1.72
C GLY A 216 -22.54 0.55 1.11
N LEU A 217 -21.70 -0.28 0.52
CA LEU A 217 -22.11 -1.49 -0.18
C LEU A 217 -22.51 -2.58 0.82
N VAL A 218 -23.76 -2.98 0.80
CA VAL A 218 -24.30 -4.04 1.65
C VAL A 218 -24.08 -5.39 0.97
N SER A 219 -22.93 -6.00 1.27
CA SER A 219 -22.43 -7.19 0.57
C SER A 219 -21.49 -8.00 1.48
N ASN A 220 -21.40 -9.29 1.23
CA ASN A 220 -20.41 -10.21 1.77
C ASN A 220 -19.40 -10.67 0.72
N GLY A 221 -19.31 -9.98 -0.42
CA GLY A 221 -18.37 -10.28 -1.50
C GLY A 221 -16.91 -9.94 -1.18
N GLY A 222 -16.66 -9.18 -0.10
CA GLY A 222 -15.31 -8.91 0.40
C GLY A 222 -14.42 -8.07 -0.52
N VAL A 223 -15.00 -7.36 -1.52
CA VAL A 223 -14.24 -6.58 -2.51
C VAL A 223 -14.18 -5.10 -2.14
N HIS A 224 -15.31 -4.49 -1.78
CA HIS A 224 -15.40 -3.07 -1.43
C HIS A 224 -15.74 -2.83 0.03
N SER A 225 -16.46 -3.76 0.62
CA SER A 225 -17.01 -3.70 1.97
C SER A 225 -17.22 -5.11 2.52
N GLU A 226 -17.54 -5.21 3.79
CA GLU A 226 -17.93 -6.46 4.44
C GLU A 226 -19.14 -6.19 5.36
N LEU A 227 -20.14 -7.07 5.30
CA LEU A 227 -21.39 -6.92 6.03
C LEU A 227 -21.19 -6.93 7.56
N SER A 228 -20.22 -7.70 8.03
CA SER A 228 -19.84 -7.75 9.45
C SER A 228 -19.34 -6.40 9.98
N HIS A 229 -18.69 -5.60 9.14
CA HIS A 229 -18.25 -4.24 9.49
C HIS A 229 -19.46 -3.32 9.73
N LEU A 230 -20.44 -3.37 8.82
CA LEU A 230 -21.69 -2.61 8.97
C LEU A 230 -22.41 -3.00 10.27
N PHE A 231 -22.55 -4.29 10.55
CA PHE A 231 -23.20 -4.76 11.77
C PHE A 231 -22.48 -4.28 13.03
N LYS A 232 -21.16 -4.29 13.02
CA LYS A 232 -20.37 -3.78 14.16
C LYS A 232 -20.56 -2.27 14.36
N LEU A 233 -20.61 -1.49 13.29
CA LEU A 233 -20.89 -0.04 13.39
C LEU A 233 -22.29 0.23 13.96
N ILE A 234 -23.29 -0.55 13.58
CA ILE A 234 -24.66 -0.45 14.16
C ILE A 234 -24.67 -0.85 15.65
N ASP A 235 -23.96 -1.92 16.03
CA ASP A 235 -23.80 -2.35 17.43
C ASP A 235 -23.17 -1.24 18.31
N ILE A 236 -22.17 -0.54 17.77
CA ILE A 236 -21.57 0.62 18.44
C ILE A 236 -22.59 1.74 18.63
N ALA A 237 -23.48 2.01 17.65
CA ALA A 237 -24.52 3.03 17.77
C ALA A 237 -25.47 2.73 18.94
N GLY A 238 -25.86 1.48 19.11
CA GLY A 238 -26.64 1.04 20.27
C GLY A 238 -25.90 1.24 21.59
N THR A 239 -24.60 0.89 21.63
CA THR A 239 -23.74 1.08 22.82
C THR A 239 -23.65 2.56 23.24
N TYR A 240 -23.56 3.49 22.27
CA TYR A 240 -23.54 4.93 22.54
C TYR A 240 -24.93 5.52 22.83
N GLY A 241 -26.02 4.76 22.60
CA GLY A 241 -27.38 5.20 22.79
C GLY A 241 -27.83 6.21 21.72
N VAL A 242 -27.37 6.06 20.49
CA VAL A 242 -27.74 6.88 19.32
C VAL A 242 -28.45 6.07 18.24
N GLY A 243 -28.88 4.83 18.57
CA GLY A 243 -29.50 3.94 17.59
C GLY A 243 -30.75 4.56 16.94
N ASP A 244 -31.61 5.20 17.70
CA ASP A 244 -32.86 5.85 17.21
C ASP A 244 -32.63 6.97 16.18
N LYS A 245 -31.41 7.49 16.10
CA LYS A 245 -30.94 8.50 15.11
C LYS A 245 -29.92 7.94 14.13
N THR A 246 -29.77 6.62 14.08
CA THR A 246 -28.86 5.94 13.15
C THR A 246 -29.63 5.47 11.92
N TYR A 247 -29.18 5.95 10.76
CA TYR A 247 -29.79 5.71 9.46
C TYR A 247 -28.80 4.98 8.55
N VAL A 248 -29.19 3.82 8.03
CA VAL A 248 -28.37 3.02 7.12
C VAL A 248 -28.81 3.26 5.69
N HIS A 249 -27.85 3.64 4.84
CA HIS A 249 -28.03 3.84 3.40
C HIS A 249 -27.35 2.69 2.65
N CYS A 250 -28.16 1.81 2.09
CA CYS A 250 -27.70 0.56 1.49
C CYS A 250 -27.43 0.72 0.01
N PHE A 251 -26.18 0.48 -0.40
CA PHE A 251 -25.84 0.29 -1.81
C PHE A 251 -25.87 -1.20 -2.10
N MET A 252 -26.65 -1.62 -3.12
CA MET A 252 -26.83 -3.04 -3.44
C MET A 252 -25.77 -3.50 -4.43
N ASP A 253 -25.28 -4.74 -4.27
CA ASP A 253 -24.12 -5.26 -5.00
C ASP A 253 -24.49 -5.87 -6.37
N GLY A 254 -24.83 -7.14 -6.40
CA GLY A 254 -25.21 -7.87 -7.61
C GLY A 254 -24.12 -8.01 -8.69
N ARG A 255 -22.88 -7.64 -8.35
CA ARG A 255 -21.69 -7.71 -9.22
C ARG A 255 -20.59 -8.58 -8.64
N ASP A 256 -20.29 -8.38 -7.36
CA ASP A 256 -19.33 -9.18 -6.61
C ASP A 256 -20.05 -10.32 -5.86
N THR A 257 -21.39 -10.33 -5.89
CA THR A 257 -22.30 -11.34 -5.39
C THR A 257 -23.40 -11.65 -6.42
N ASP A 258 -24.21 -12.69 -6.16
CA ASP A 258 -25.35 -13.02 -7.01
C ASP A 258 -26.29 -11.81 -7.21
N PRO A 259 -26.79 -11.53 -8.43
CA PRO A 259 -27.58 -10.35 -8.75
C PRO A 259 -28.91 -10.19 -7.99
N ARG A 260 -29.33 -11.19 -7.22
CA ARG A 260 -30.57 -11.20 -6.42
C ARG A 260 -30.34 -11.64 -4.98
N SER A 261 -29.11 -11.60 -4.49
CA SER A 261 -28.75 -11.97 -3.13
C SER A 261 -29.06 -10.89 -2.09
N GLY A 262 -29.21 -9.65 -2.53
CA GLY A 262 -29.32 -8.46 -1.68
C GLY A 262 -30.51 -8.49 -0.74
N LYS A 263 -31.66 -9.08 -1.14
CA LYS A 263 -32.80 -9.26 -0.24
C LYS A 263 -32.41 -9.94 1.07
N GLY A 264 -31.64 -11.04 0.97
CA GLY A 264 -31.17 -11.76 2.17
C GLY A 264 -30.19 -10.95 3.03
N PHE A 265 -29.45 -10.01 2.44
CA PHE A 265 -28.61 -9.09 3.21
C PHE A 265 -29.45 -8.02 3.92
N ILE A 266 -30.48 -7.45 3.27
CA ILE A 266 -31.39 -6.49 3.90
C ILE A 266 -32.18 -7.14 5.03
N GLU A 267 -32.65 -8.38 4.89
CA GLU A 267 -33.32 -9.14 5.96
C GLU A 267 -32.45 -9.31 7.22
N LYS A 268 -31.14 -9.57 7.03
CA LYS A 268 -30.18 -9.65 8.13
C LYS A 268 -29.92 -8.29 8.75
N LEU A 269 -29.78 -7.28 7.90
CA LEU A 269 -29.52 -5.90 8.32
C LEU A 269 -30.67 -5.32 9.13
N GLU A 270 -31.93 -5.50 8.70
CA GLU A 270 -33.10 -5.02 9.47
C GLU A 270 -33.14 -5.65 10.86
N LYS A 271 -32.85 -6.95 10.97
CA LYS A 271 -32.79 -7.62 12.29
C LYS A 271 -31.71 -7.01 13.19
N GLU A 272 -30.59 -6.58 12.62
CA GLU A 272 -29.53 -5.94 13.38
C GLU A 272 -29.89 -4.50 13.75
N CYS A 273 -30.53 -3.77 12.83
CA CYS A 273 -31.08 -2.45 13.11
C CYS A 273 -32.13 -2.48 14.23
N ASP A 274 -33.06 -3.42 14.18
CA ASP A 274 -34.11 -3.56 15.21
C ASP A 274 -33.54 -3.78 16.62
N LYS A 275 -32.45 -4.56 16.76
CA LYS A 275 -31.80 -4.79 18.06
C LYS A 275 -31.23 -3.50 18.66
N GLN A 276 -30.77 -2.59 17.82
CA GLN A 276 -30.08 -1.37 18.24
C GLN A 276 -30.94 -0.10 18.13
N GLY A 277 -32.17 -0.22 17.61
CA GLY A 277 -33.06 0.90 17.33
C GLY A 277 -32.72 1.70 16.09
N ALA A 278 -31.79 1.19 15.23
CA ALA A 278 -31.39 1.83 13.98
C ALA A 278 -32.42 1.57 12.86
N HIS A 279 -32.26 2.25 11.72
CA HIS A 279 -33.21 2.21 10.62
C HIS A 279 -32.51 2.06 9.26
N VAL A 280 -32.98 1.13 8.43
CA VAL A 280 -32.67 1.15 7.00
C VAL A 280 -33.43 2.34 6.38
N ALA A 281 -32.71 3.37 5.95
CA ALA A 281 -33.28 4.62 5.47
C ALA A 281 -33.48 4.65 3.95
N THR A 282 -32.47 4.21 3.19
CA THR A 282 -32.54 4.16 1.72
C THR A 282 -31.86 2.89 1.17
N ILE A 283 -32.30 2.47 -0.01
CA ILE A 283 -31.67 1.39 -0.78
C ILE A 283 -31.52 1.87 -2.22
N ILE A 284 -30.35 1.63 -2.83
CA ILE A 284 -30.06 1.96 -4.22
C ILE A 284 -28.97 1.03 -4.78
N GLY A 285 -29.01 0.71 -6.07
CA GLY A 285 -27.99 -0.10 -6.71
C GLY A 285 -26.63 0.61 -6.81
N ARG A 286 -25.55 -0.17 -6.71
CA ARG A 286 -24.17 0.34 -6.85
C ARG A 286 -23.88 1.00 -8.19
N PHE A 287 -24.64 0.67 -9.23
CA PHE A 287 -24.57 1.32 -10.53
C PHE A 287 -24.71 2.84 -10.44
N TYR A 288 -25.52 3.33 -9.51
CA TYR A 288 -25.75 4.75 -9.23
C TYR A 288 -24.78 5.30 -8.19
N ALA A 289 -24.69 4.64 -7.03
CA ALA A 289 -23.98 5.16 -5.86
C ALA A 289 -22.47 4.98 -5.90
N MET A 290 -21.95 4.11 -6.77
CA MET A 290 -20.55 3.72 -6.80
C MET A 290 -19.94 3.87 -8.21
N ASP A 291 -20.26 4.96 -8.89
CA ASP A 291 -19.58 5.33 -10.14
C ASP A 291 -18.10 5.69 -9.86
N ARG A 292 -17.24 5.56 -10.87
CA ARG A 292 -15.81 5.94 -10.84
C ARG A 292 -15.33 6.56 -12.15
N ASP A 293 -16.27 6.79 -13.08
CA ASP A 293 -15.99 7.25 -14.43
C ASP A 293 -16.55 8.67 -14.67
N LYS A 294 -16.83 9.42 -13.57
CA LYS A 294 -17.36 10.80 -13.56
C LYS A 294 -18.69 10.94 -14.31
N ARG A 295 -19.55 9.94 -14.17
CA ARG A 295 -20.93 9.98 -14.72
C ARG A 295 -21.85 10.66 -13.72
N TRP A 296 -21.69 11.98 -13.59
CA TRP A 296 -22.36 12.80 -12.56
C TRP A 296 -23.87 12.71 -12.59
N ASN A 297 -24.48 12.58 -13.79
CA ASN A 297 -25.92 12.35 -13.96
C ASN A 297 -26.41 11.06 -13.26
N ARG A 298 -25.57 10.03 -13.21
CA ARG A 298 -25.84 8.77 -12.51
C ARG A 298 -25.67 8.95 -11.01
N LEU A 299 -24.57 9.55 -10.60
CA LEU A 299 -24.28 9.83 -9.19
C LEU A 299 -25.32 10.76 -8.57
N LYS A 300 -25.86 11.70 -9.33
CA LYS A 300 -26.94 12.61 -8.91
C LYS A 300 -28.15 11.88 -8.37
N ILE A 301 -28.52 10.74 -8.96
CA ILE A 301 -29.64 9.92 -8.50
C ILE A 301 -29.38 9.38 -7.09
N ALA A 302 -28.15 8.94 -6.80
CA ALA A 302 -27.75 8.50 -5.47
C ALA A 302 -27.67 9.68 -4.49
N TYR A 303 -27.13 10.82 -4.93
CA TYR A 303 -27.10 12.05 -4.12
C TYR A 303 -28.51 12.47 -3.69
N ASP A 304 -29.46 12.51 -4.64
CA ASP A 304 -30.86 12.88 -4.34
C ASP A 304 -31.54 11.90 -3.41
N ASN A 305 -31.25 10.62 -3.55
CA ASN A 305 -31.77 9.60 -2.64
C ASN A 305 -31.27 9.83 -1.20
N LEU A 306 -30.01 10.18 -1.01
CA LEU A 306 -29.39 10.41 0.29
C LEU A 306 -29.77 11.75 0.93
N VAL A 307 -29.77 12.83 0.12
CA VAL A 307 -29.88 14.22 0.61
C VAL A 307 -31.30 14.76 0.50
N ASN A 308 -31.97 14.49 -0.62
CA ASN A 308 -33.31 15.00 -0.90
C ASN A 308 -34.42 13.99 -0.53
N GLY A 309 -34.05 12.72 -0.29
CA GLY A 309 -35.01 11.65 0.01
C GLY A 309 -35.87 11.30 -1.21
N GLU A 310 -35.25 11.39 -2.41
CA GLU A 310 -35.92 11.04 -3.67
C GLU A 310 -35.84 9.54 -3.92
N GLY A 311 -36.94 8.95 -4.34
CA GLY A 311 -37.06 7.52 -4.60
C GLY A 311 -38.46 7.01 -4.32
N ARG A 312 -38.70 5.74 -4.64
CA ARG A 312 -39.97 5.07 -4.35
C ARG A 312 -40.09 4.86 -2.84
N ARG A 313 -41.15 5.41 -2.27
CA ARG A 313 -41.41 5.35 -0.83
C ARG A 313 -42.06 4.02 -0.46
N GLU A 314 -41.44 3.30 0.45
CA GLU A 314 -41.87 1.97 0.90
C GLU A 314 -41.89 1.89 2.44
N THR A 315 -42.75 1.07 2.97
CA THR A 315 -42.85 0.85 4.42
C THR A 315 -42.23 -0.46 4.88
N ASP A 316 -41.92 -1.36 3.96
CA ASP A 316 -41.25 -2.64 4.18
C ASP A 316 -40.11 -2.74 3.15
N MET A 317 -38.87 -2.54 3.60
CA MET A 317 -37.74 -2.46 2.71
C MET A 317 -37.35 -3.83 2.13
N VAL A 318 -37.58 -4.91 2.85
CA VAL A 318 -37.36 -6.29 2.35
C VAL A 318 -38.36 -6.63 1.24
N ALA A 319 -39.64 -6.35 1.47
CA ALA A 319 -40.66 -6.55 0.45
C ALA A 319 -40.44 -5.64 -0.78
N ALA A 320 -39.94 -4.44 -0.56
CA ALA A 320 -39.61 -3.51 -1.62
C ALA A 320 -38.51 -4.05 -2.55
N VAL A 321 -37.45 -4.65 -1.99
CA VAL A 321 -36.36 -5.32 -2.75
C VAL A 321 -36.94 -6.49 -3.55
N GLN A 322 -37.79 -7.34 -2.95
CA GLN A 322 -38.46 -8.42 -3.68
C GLN A 322 -39.29 -7.86 -4.84
N GLY A 323 -40.04 -6.79 -4.62
CA GLY A 323 -40.82 -6.14 -5.65
C GLY A 323 -39.98 -5.59 -6.81
N CYS A 324 -38.71 -5.20 -6.60
CA CYS A 324 -37.77 -4.88 -7.66
C CYS A 324 -37.45 -6.12 -8.50
N TYR A 325 -37.13 -7.24 -7.86
CA TYR A 325 -36.82 -8.48 -8.57
C TYR A 325 -38.02 -9.00 -9.39
N ASP A 326 -39.23 -8.86 -8.85
CA ASP A 326 -40.45 -9.30 -9.52
C ASP A 326 -40.79 -8.45 -10.75
N ARG A 327 -40.36 -7.19 -10.79
CA ARG A 327 -40.51 -6.29 -11.93
C ARG A 327 -39.38 -6.37 -12.95
N SER A 328 -38.28 -7.00 -12.59
CA SER A 328 -37.09 -7.09 -13.44
C SER A 328 -37.38 -7.88 -14.71
N THR A 329 -37.04 -7.31 -15.87
CA THR A 329 -37.12 -7.94 -17.17
C THR A 329 -35.74 -7.96 -17.85
N GLU A 330 -35.61 -8.63 -19.01
CA GLU A 330 -34.35 -8.58 -19.78
C GLU A 330 -34.04 -7.17 -20.29
N GLU A 331 -35.09 -6.38 -20.58
CA GLU A 331 -34.96 -5.02 -21.10
C GLU A 331 -34.76 -3.97 -19.98
N ASN A 332 -35.36 -4.20 -18.83
CA ASN A 332 -35.22 -3.35 -17.64
C ASN A 332 -34.82 -4.18 -16.42
N LYS A 333 -33.52 -4.26 -16.20
CA LYS A 333 -32.94 -5.05 -15.10
C LYS A 333 -33.08 -4.30 -13.77
N ASP A 334 -34.05 -4.69 -12.97
CA ASP A 334 -34.24 -4.21 -11.59
C ASP A 334 -33.66 -5.26 -10.60
N THR A 335 -32.36 -5.52 -10.71
CA THR A 335 -31.57 -6.40 -9.85
C THR A 335 -30.73 -5.57 -8.91
N ASP A 336 -29.99 -6.20 -8.01
CA ASP A 336 -29.18 -5.50 -6.99
C ASP A 336 -28.33 -4.37 -7.58
N GLU A 337 -27.52 -4.64 -8.61
CA GLU A 337 -26.62 -3.65 -9.20
C GLU A 337 -27.36 -2.41 -9.75
N PHE A 338 -28.53 -2.62 -10.34
CA PHE A 338 -29.29 -1.60 -11.08
C PHE A 338 -30.55 -1.12 -10.32
N MET A 339 -30.72 -1.54 -9.06
CA MET A 339 -31.89 -1.21 -8.27
C MET A 339 -32.13 0.30 -8.18
N GLU A 340 -33.31 0.73 -8.62
CA GLU A 340 -33.73 2.13 -8.51
C GLU A 340 -33.89 2.58 -7.06
N PRO A 341 -33.78 3.89 -6.79
CA PRO A 341 -33.83 4.42 -5.43
C PRO A 341 -35.10 4.04 -4.66
N LEU A 342 -34.93 3.48 -3.47
CA LEU A 342 -35.98 3.22 -2.48
C LEU A 342 -35.76 4.08 -1.25
N VAL A 343 -36.84 4.57 -0.67
CA VAL A 343 -36.82 5.39 0.56
C VAL A 343 -37.80 4.80 1.58
N ASN A 344 -37.33 4.60 2.79
CA ASN A 344 -38.19 4.15 3.90
C ASN A 344 -39.17 5.26 4.29
N ALA A 345 -40.45 5.02 4.10
CA ALA A 345 -41.52 5.98 4.42
C ALA A 345 -41.75 6.22 5.94
N LYS A 346 -41.20 5.35 6.80
CA LYS A 346 -41.37 5.43 8.26
C LYS A 346 -40.38 6.39 8.93
N VAL A 347 -39.30 6.78 8.28
CA VAL A 347 -38.22 7.60 8.86
C VAL A 347 -37.78 8.71 7.93
N ASP A 348 -37.33 9.83 8.49
CA ASP A 348 -36.64 10.88 7.73
C ASP A 348 -35.13 10.71 7.88
N GLY A 349 -34.59 9.80 7.08
CA GLY A 349 -33.16 9.48 7.07
C GLY A 349 -32.32 10.32 6.11
N ARG A 350 -32.79 11.52 5.70
CA ARG A 350 -32.01 12.41 4.83
C ARG A 350 -30.78 12.93 5.55
N ILE A 351 -29.65 13.00 4.85
CA ILE A 351 -28.42 13.58 5.37
C ILE A 351 -28.60 15.11 5.44
N LYS A 352 -28.35 15.71 6.60
CA LYS A 352 -28.56 17.14 6.88
C LYS A 352 -27.25 17.82 7.30
N PRO A 353 -27.16 19.15 7.25
CA PRO A 353 -26.03 19.89 7.79
C PRO A 353 -25.73 19.53 9.25
N ASN A 354 -24.45 19.37 9.58
CA ASN A 354 -23.91 18.96 10.87
C ASN A 354 -24.21 17.52 11.31
N ASP A 355 -24.76 16.67 10.45
CA ASP A 355 -24.89 15.25 10.72
C ASP A 355 -23.51 14.54 10.64
N VAL A 356 -23.48 13.31 11.14
CA VAL A 356 -22.33 12.42 11.04
C VAL A 356 -22.59 11.42 9.92
N VAL A 357 -21.61 11.23 9.04
CA VAL A 357 -21.64 10.19 7.99
C VAL A 357 -20.44 9.26 8.15
N ILE A 358 -20.65 7.98 8.21
CA ILE A 358 -19.63 6.94 8.13
C ILE A 358 -19.81 6.19 6.81
N PHE A 359 -18.86 6.33 5.89
CA PHE A 359 -18.81 5.55 4.65
C PHE A 359 -17.96 4.31 4.87
N PHE A 360 -18.58 3.15 5.02
CA PHE A 360 -17.90 1.94 5.51
C PHE A 360 -17.21 1.09 4.41
N ASN A 361 -17.20 1.52 3.16
CA ASN A 361 -16.39 0.89 2.13
C ASN A 361 -14.89 1.08 2.43
N TYR A 362 -14.12 -0.01 2.48
CA TYR A 362 -12.67 0.09 2.68
C TYR A 362 -11.89 0.22 1.37
N ARG A 363 -12.45 -0.16 0.23
CA ARG A 363 -11.85 0.09 -1.09
C ARG A 363 -12.27 1.47 -1.62
N ASN A 364 -11.29 2.25 -2.03
CA ASN A 364 -11.43 3.69 -2.26
C ASN A 364 -11.95 4.09 -3.65
N ASP A 365 -11.68 3.28 -4.72
CA ASP A 365 -11.87 3.68 -6.13
C ASP A 365 -13.30 4.14 -6.46
N ARG A 366 -14.33 3.53 -5.84
CA ARG A 366 -15.74 3.83 -6.07
C ARG A 366 -16.40 4.66 -4.95
N ALA A 367 -15.65 4.98 -3.90
CA ALA A 367 -16.15 5.85 -2.82
C ALA A 367 -15.81 7.32 -3.05
N LYS A 368 -14.85 7.62 -3.93
CA LYS A 368 -14.31 8.97 -4.16
C LYS A 368 -15.37 9.97 -4.64
N GLU A 369 -16.14 9.62 -5.65
CA GLU A 369 -17.03 10.57 -6.31
C GLU A 369 -18.17 11.02 -5.40
N LEU A 370 -18.81 10.07 -4.70
CA LEU A 370 -19.87 10.41 -3.75
C LEU A 370 -19.32 11.24 -2.56
N THR A 371 -18.13 10.90 -2.06
CA THR A 371 -17.46 11.71 -1.03
C THR A 371 -17.15 13.11 -1.55
N THR A 372 -16.72 13.25 -2.81
CA THR A 372 -16.42 14.55 -3.42
C THR A 372 -17.64 15.47 -3.42
N VAL A 373 -18.78 14.99 -3.90
CA VAL A 373 -20.00 15.82 -4.02
C VAL A 373 -20.65 16.12 -2.67
N LEU A 374 -20.44 15.27 -1.66
CA LEU A 374 -20.96 15.53 -0.31
C LEU A 374 -20.08 16.47 0.51
N THR A 375 -18.75 16.54 0.24
CA THR A 375 -17.81 17.19 1.16
C THR A 375 -16.76 18.10 0.52
N GLN A 376 -16.40 17.92 -0.76
CA GLN A 376 -15.21 18.57 -1.34
C GLN A 376 -15.54 19.63 -2.39
N GLN A 377 -16.55 19.40 -3.23
CA GLN A 377 -16.79 20.24 -4.38
C GLN A 377 -18.27 20.38 -4.69
N ASP A 378 -18.75 21.63 -4.72
CA ASP A 378 -20.07 21.95 -5.25
C ASP A 378 -20.12 21.74 -6.75
N MET A 379 -21.20 21.13 -7.24
CA MET A 379 -21.47 20.90 -8.66
C MET A 379 -22.86 21.41 -9.02
N PRO A 380 -23.07 22.75 -9.03
CA PRO A 380 -24.39 23.34 -9.21
C PRO A 380 -24.98 23.06 -10.60
N GLU A 381 -24.14 22.88 -11.61
CA GLU A 381 -24.58 22.49 -12.97
C GLU A 381 -25.21 21.11 -13.01
N GLU A 382 -24.76 20.23 -12.12
CA GLU A 382 -25.29 18.88 -11.93
C GLU A 382 -26.35 18.81 -10.81
N GLY A 383 -26.66 19.95 -10.18
CA GLY A 383 -27.64 20.03 -9.08
C GLY A 383 -27.18 19.40 -7.78
N MET A 384 -25.86 19.31 -7.52
CA MET A 384 -25.28 18.77 -6.29
C MET A 384 -24.48 19.85 -5.55
N GLN A 385 -24.57 19.86 -4.22
CA GLN A 385 -23.85 20.78 -3.35
C GLN A 385 -23.28 20.03 -2.15
N THR A 386 -22.13 20.47 -1.67
CA THR A 386 -21.55 19.98 -0.42
C THR A 386 -22.46 20.31 0.77
N ILE A 387 -22.45 19.43 1.77
CA ILE A 387 -23.32 19.61 2.94
C ILE A 387 -22.52 20.32 4.04
N PRO A 388 -22.94 21.53 4.44
CA PRO A 388 -22.20 22.32 5.42
C PRO A 388 -22.10 21.64 6.79
N GLY A 389 -20.89 21.65 7.38
CA GLY A 389 -20.66 21.15 8.73
C GLY A 389 -20.73 19.62 8.88
N LEU A 390 -20.87 18.88 7.79
CA LEU A 390 -20.95 17.43 7.80
C LEU A 390 -19.68 16.81 8.44
N GLN A 391 -19.85 15.96 9.43
CA GLN A 391 -18.76 15.18 10.02
C GLN A 391 -18.64 13.89 9.24
N PHE A 392 -17.72 13.87 8.27
CA PHE A 392 -17.62 12.76 7.31
C PHE A 392 -16.43 11.86 7.63
N TYR A 393 -16.71 10.57 7.82
CA TYR A 393 -15.74 9.54 8.17
C TYR A 393 -15.61 8.53 7.03
N CYS A 394 -14.42 8.45 6.44
CA CYS A 394 -14.05 7.43 5.47
C CYS A 394 -13.47 6.21 6.19
N MET A 395 -13.87 5.00 5.80
CA MET A 395 -13.31 3.78 6.38
C MET A 395 -11.78 3.73 6.21
N THR A 396 -11.30 4.06 5.02
CA THR A 396 -9.88 4.15 4.64
C THR A 396 -9.63 5.47 3.90
N PRO A 397 -8.39 5.87 3.62
CA PRO A 397 -8.12 7.06 2.81
C PRO A 397 -8.65 6.90 1.38
N TYR A 398 -9.67 7.66 1.01
CA TYR A 398 -10.22 7.59 -0.34
C TYR A 398 -9.42 8.42 -1.35
N ASP A 399 -8.97 9.60 -0.94
CA ASP A 399 -8.09 10.44 -1.75
C ASP A 399 -7.21 11.31 -0.84
N ALA A 400 -5.92 11.42 -1.17
CA ALA A 400 -4.96 12.20 -0.39
C ALA A 400 -5.23 13.73 -0.45
N SER A 401 -6.01 14.18 -1.44
CA SER A 401 -6.36 15.60 -1.61
C SER A 401 -7.57 16.02 -0.77
N PHE A 402 -8.36 15.08 -0.24
CA PHE A 402 -9.56 15.39 0.53
C PHE A 402 -9.24 16.13 1.82
N LYS A 403 -10.06 17.14 2.13
CA LYS A 403 -9.92 17.97 3.31
C LYS A 403 -11.17 17.90 4.18
N GLY A 404 -10.97 18.00 5.50
CA GLY A 404 -12.09 18.02 6.44
C GLY A 404 -12.84 16.69 6.57
N VAL A 405 -12.27 15.59 6.09
CA VAL A 405 -12.77 14.23 6.31
C VAL A 405 -11.91 13.52 7.34
N HIS A 406 -12.52 12.63 8.10
CA HIS A 406 -11.86 11.77 9.09
C HIS A 406 -11.58 10.40 8.47
N ILE A 407 -10.51 9.73 8.91
CA ILE A 407 -10.13 8.41 8.40
C ILE A 407 -10.12 7.41 9.55
N LEU A 408 -11.01 6.42 9.50
CA LEU A 408 -11.13 5.42 10.57
C LEU A 408 -9.91 4.50 10.62
N PHE A 409 -9.46 4.01 9.48
CA PHE A 409 -8.28 3.15 9.34
C PHE A 409 -7.28 3.78 8.36
N PRO A 410 -6.35 4.62 8.85
CA PRO A 410 -5.35 5.24 8.00
C PRO A 410 -4.38 4.20 7.43
N LYS A 411 -3.82 4.48 6.25
CA LYS A 411 -2.69 3.71 5.73
C LYS A 411 -1.49 3.97 6.63
N GLU A 412 -0.91 2.92 7.12
CA GLU A 412 0.36 2.99 7.83
C GLU A 412 1.49 3.10 6.81
N ASN A 413 2.35 4.10 6.97
CA ASN A 413 3.62 4.10 6.28
C ASN A 413 4.46 2.96 6.85
N VAL A 414 4.91 2.07 5.99
CA VAL A 414 5.78 0.97 6.37
C VAL A 414 7.19 1.53 6.61
N GLN A 415 7.42 2.01 7.84
CA GLN A 415 8.71 2.58 8.28
C GLN A 415 9.65 1.48 8.78
N ASN A 416 10.94 1.79 8.81
CA ASN A 416 11.99 0.87 9.26
C ASN A 416 11.93 -0.49 8.53
N THR A 417 11.71 -0.45 7.20
CA THR A 417 11.94 -1.64 6.36
C THR A 417 13.41 -2.04 6.44
N LEU A 418 13.75 -3.26 6.06
CA LEU A 418 15.12 -3.74 6.05
C LEU A 418 16.04 -2.77 5.29
N GLY A 419 15.65 -2.35 4.07
CA GLY A 419 16.42 -1.39 3.28
C GLY A 419 16.61 -0.04 3.96
N GLU A 420 15.56 0.51 4.61
CA GLU A 420 15.65 1.74 5.38
C GLU A 420 16.58 1.61 6.59
N TYR A 421 16.44 0.51 7.32
CA TYR A 421 17.21 0.29 8.52
C TYR A 421 18.70 0.08 8.20
N LEU A 422 19.03 -0.74 7.19
CA LEU A 422 20.42 -0.94 6.73
C LEU A 422 21.06 0.38 6.27
N SER A 423 20.32 1.20 5.52
CA SER A 423 20.77 2.55 5.14
C SER A 423 21.07 3.43 6.35
N SER A 424 20.21 3.38 7.39
CA SER A 424 20.40 4.14 8.62
C SER A 424 21.67 3.73 9.40
N GLN A 425 22.09 2.47 9.24
CA GLN A 425 23.34 1.94 9.80
C GLN A 425 24.57 2.24 8.93
N GLY A 426 24.38 2.87 7.77
CA GLY A 426 25.44 3.20 6.81
C GLY A 426 25.93 1.99 6.00
N LEU A 427 25.17 0.92 5.94
CA LEU A 427 25.49 -0.30 5.19
C LEU A 427 25.15 -0.12 3.70
N LYS A 428 25.88 -0.83 2.86
CA LYS A 428 25.65 -0.85 1.41
C LYS A 428 24.80 -2.04 1.02
N GLN A 429 23.82 -1.81 0.17
CA GLN A 429 22.91 -2.83 -0.28
C GLN A 429 22.72 -2.83 -1.79
N LEU A 430 22.47 -4.01 -2.36
CA LEU A 430 22.16 -4.20 -3.77
C LEU A 430 20.82 -4.90 -3.90
N HIS A 431 19.93 -4.35 -4.72
CA HIS A 431 18.66 -4.95 -5.11
C HIS A 431 18.68 -5.28 -6.60
N THR A 432 18.40 -6.50 -6.98
CA THR A 432 18.45 -6.94 -8.38
C THR A 432 17.34 -7.91 -8.76
N ALA A 433 16.80 -7.71 -9.94
CA ALA A 433 15.84 -8.59 -10.59
C ALA A 433 15.75 -8.27 -12.09
N GLU A 434 15.04 -9.11 -12.84
CA GLU A 434 14.56 -8.75 -14.16
C GLU A 434 13.29 -7.89 -14.10
N THR A 435 12.89 -7.27 -15.24
CA THR A 435 11.83 -6.23 -15.31
C THR A 435 10.55 -6.62 -14.59
N GLU A 436 10.07 -7.86 -14.75
CA GLU A 436 8.81 -8.33 -14.17
C GLU A 436 8.79 -8.29 -12.63
N LYS A 437 9.94 -8.45 -12.02
CA LYS A 437 10.08 -8.51 -10.55
C LYS A 437 10.92 -7.36 -9.95
N TYR A 438 11.29 -6.39 -10.77
CA TYR A 438 12.09 -5.26 -10.29
C TYR A 438 11.37 -4.41 -9.24
N ALA A 439 10.09 -4.11 -9.46
CA ALA A 439 9.28 -3.37 -8.48
C ALA A 439 9.14 -4.14 -7.16
N HIS A 440 9.16 -5.48 -7.19
CA HIS A 440 9.01 -6.31 -6.00
C HIS A 440 10.21 -6.19 -5.08
N VAL A 441 11.43 -6.29 -5.61
CA VAL A 441 12.66 -6.13 -4.80
C VAL A 441 13.01 -4.67 -4.51
N THR A 442 12.29 -3.69 -5.06
CA THR A 442 12.52 -2.25 -4.83
C THR A 442 11.35 -1.59 -4.12
N PHE A 443 10.30 -1.22 -4.85
CA PHE A 443 9.15 -0.48 -4.33
C PHE A 443 8.45 -1.23 -3.18
N PHE A 444 8.04 -2.49 -3.39
CA PHE A 444 7.31 -3.27 -2.38
C PHE A 444 8.22 -3.65 -1.20
N PHE A 445 9.43 -4.13 -1.47
CA PHE A 445 10.41 -4.45 -0.44
C PHE A 445 10.76 -3.24 0.44
N ASN A 446 10.80 -2.05 -0.14
CA ASN A 446 11.03 -0.79 0.54
C ASN A 446 9.76 -0.14 1.15
N GLY A 447 8.67 -0.91 1.34
CA GLY A 447 7.48 -0.42 2.01
C GLY A 447 6.65 0.58 1.22
N GLY A 448 6.71 0.54 -0.10
CA GLY A 448 6.02 1.47 -1.01
C GLY A 448 6.85 2.71 -1.36
N ARG A 449 8.18 2.68 -1.13
CA ARG A 449 9.09 3.76 -1.46
C ARG A 449 9.76 3.53 -2.83
N GLU A 450 9.54 4.46 -3.77
CA GLU A 450 10.11 4.40 -5.11
C GLU A 450 11.62 4.74 -5.15
N ALA A 451 12.01 5.81 -4.44
CA ALA A 451 13.39 6.28 -4.44
C ALA A 451 14.31 5.37 -3.62
N PRO A 452 15.49 5.01 -4.11
CA PRO A 452 16.47 4.22 -3.36
C PRO A 452 16.86 4.92 -2.04
N TYR A 453 17.25 4.13 -1.06
CA TYR A 453 17.85 4.62 0.18
C TYR A 453 19.34 4.99 -0.04
N GLU A 454 19.93 5.74 0.89
CA GLU A 454 21.39 6.01 0.84
C GLU A 454 22.16 4.69 1.00
N GLY A 455 23.07 4.40 0.09
CA GLY A 455 23.81 3.12 0.06
C GLY A 455 23.11 1.98 -0.68
N GLU A 456 21.88 2.19 -1.18
CA GLU A 456 21.16 1.24 -2.02
C GLU A 456 21.53 1.45 -3.50
N GLU A 457 22.02 0.40 -4.11
CA GLU A 457 22.24 0.30 -5.56
C GLU A 457 21.27 -0.70 -6.17
N ARG A 458 20.93 -0.54 -7.43
CA ARG A 458 19.96 -1.37 -8.14
C ARG A 458 20.50 -1.85 -9.47
N ILE A 459 20.31 -3.14 -9.75
CA ILE A 459 20.60 -3.72 -11.06
C ILE A 459 19.27 -4.22 -11.64
N LEU A 460 18.87 -3.63 -12.76
CA LEU A 460 17.74 -4.06 -13.56
C LEU A 460 18.21 -4.82 -14.79
N VAL A 461 17.71 -6.02 -15.01
CA VAL A 461 17.88 -6.80 -16.22
C VAL A 461 16.57 -6.76 -17.01
N ALA A 462 16.64 -6.53 -18.32
CA ALA A 462 15.44 -6.51 -19.15
C ALA A 462 14.86 -7.93 -19.30
N SER A 463 13.58 -8.11 -19.01
CA SER A 463 12.88 -9.36 -19.33
C SER A 463 12.78 -9.57 -20.84
N PRO A 464 12.74 -10.82 -21.32
CA PRO A 464 12.66 -11.11 -22.75
C PRO A 464 11.33 -10.62 -23.35
N LYS A 465 11.41 -10.05 -24.55
CA LYS A 465 10.25 -9.53 -25.28
C LYS A 465 9.54 -10.65 -26.06
N VAL A 466 8.89 -11.56 -25.36
CA VAL A 466 8.08 -12.65 -25.90
C VAL A 466 6.61 -12.43 -25.57
N ALA A 467 5.71 -13.10 -26.30
CA ALA A 467 4.28 -12.97 -26.07
C ALA A 467 3.88 -13.61 -24.72
N THR A 468 4.44 -14.77 -24.43
CA THR A 468 4.25 -15.52 -23.17
C THR A 468 5.57 -16.19 -22.80
N TYR A 469 5.84 -16.40 -21.52
CA TYR A 469 7.15 -16.87 -21.04
C TYR A 469 7.40 -18.38 -21.21
N ASP A 470 6.40 -19.15 -21.62
CA ASP A 470 6.60 -20.54 -22.10
C ASP A 470 7.46 -20.62 -23.36
N LEU A 471 7.50 -19.54 -24.16
CA LEU A 471 8.35 -19.43 -25.35
C LEU A 471 9.83 -19.21 -25.00
N LYS A 472 10.12 -18.76 -23.79
CA LYS A 472 11.47 -18.57 -23.27
C LYS A 472 11.50 -18.78 -21.75
N PRO A 473 11.43 -20.04 -21.28
CA PRO A 473 11.27 -20.36 -19.85
C PRO A 473 12.43 -19.94 -18.95
N GLU A 474 13.65 -19.89 -19.48
CA GLU A 474 14.80 -19.37 -18.76
C GLU A 474 14.72 -17.87 -18.51
N MET A 475 13.83 -17.16 -19.20
CA MET A 475 13.64 -15.72 -19.11
C MET A 475 14.98 -14.97 -19.19
N SER A 476 15.30 -14.14 -18.21
CA SER A 476 16.60 -13.48 -18.10
C SER A 476 17.42 -13.96 -16.90
N ALA A 477 17.09 -15.13 -16.34
CA ALA A 477 17.73 -15.64 -15.12
C ALA A 477 19.26 -15.74 -15.22
N PHE A 478 19.78 -16.22 -16.35
CA PHE A 478 21.22 -16.32 -16.54
C PHE A 478 21.92 -14.96 -16.56
N GLU A 479 21.33 -13.93 -17.19
CA GLU A 479 21.90 -12.57 -17.17
C GLU A 479 21.80 -11.96 -15.77
N VAL A 480 20.70 -12.16 -15.05
CA VAL A 480 20.57 -11.75 -13.63
C VAL A 480 21.66 -12.41 -12.81
N LYS A 481 21.85 -13.74 -12.95
CA LYS A 481 22.88 -14.50 -12.27
C LYS A 481 24.28 -13.99 -12.58
N ASP A 482 24.61 -13.73 -13.85
CA ASP A 482 25.95 -13.26 -14.24
C ASP A 482 26.29 -11.92 -13.59
N LYS A 483 25.36 -10.94 -13.64
CA LYS A 483 25.55 -9.64 -13.00
C LYS A 483 25.60 -9.72 -11.47
N LEU A 484 24.81 -10.63 -10.90
CA LEU A 484 24.80 -10.86 -9.46
C LEU A 484 26.14 -11.47 -8.99
N VAL A 485 26.65 -12.48 -9.67
CA VAL A 485 27.95 -13.11 -9.38
C VAL A 485 29.09 -12.10 -9.48
N GLU A 486 29.07 -11.22 -10.51
CA GLU A 486 30.02 -10.12 -10.62
C GLU A 486 29.95 -9.19 -9.41
N ALA A 487 28.73 -8.80 -8.99
CA ALA A 487 28.51 -7.92 -7.86
C ALA A 487 28.92 -8.57 -6.50
N ILE A 488 28.66 -9.86 -6.32
CA ILE A 488 29.10 -10.63 -5.14
C ILE A 488 30.63 -10.64 -5.07
N ARG A 489 31.33 -11.00 -6.17
CA ARG A 489 32.79 -11.06 -6.24
C ARG A 489 33.49 -9.71 -6.15
N ALA A 490 32.76 -8.62 -6.45
CA ALA A 490 33.26 -7.25 -6.21
C ALA A 490 33.34 -6.88 -4.72
N ASP A 491 32.75 -7.68 -3.84
CA ASP A 491 32.79 -7.57 -2.37
C ASP A 491 32.48 -6.17 -1.83
N LYS A 492 31.50 -5.52 -2.46
CA LYS A 492 31.16 -4.11 -2.19
C LYS A 492 30.02 -3.95 -1.20
N TYR A 493 29.08 -4.91 -1.15
CA TYR A 493 27.82 -4.80 -0.45
C TYR A 493 27.83 -5.59 0.86
N ASP A 494 27.09 -5.09 1.83
CA ASP A 494 26.81 -5.78 3.11
C ASP A 494 25.60 -6.68 3.00
N PHE A 495 24.62 -6.27 2.20
CA PHE A 495 23.38 -6.97 1.93
C PHE A 495 23.10 -6.97 0.42
N ILE A 496 22.65 -8.12 -0.06
CA ILE A 496 22.18 -8.27 -1.45
C ILE A 496 20.84 -8.98 -1.42
N VAL A 497 19.86 -8.48 -2.19
CA VAL A 497 18.61 -9.18 -2.47
C VAL A 497 18.46 -9.38 -3.98
N VAL A 498 18.09 -10.61 -4.36
CA VAL A 498 17.78 -10.98 -5.74
C VAL A 498 16.44 -11.71 -5.81
N ASN A 499 15.69 -11.44 -6.87
CA ASN A 499 14.50 -12.22 -7.24
C ASN A 499 14.72 -12.88 -8.61
N PHE A 500 14.47 -14.19 -8.68
CA PHE A 500 14.38 -14.96 -9.91
C PHE A 500 12.91 -15.21 -10.24
N ALA A 501 12.43 -14.63 -11.34
CA ALA A 501 11.02 -14.54 -11.71
C ALA A 501 10.39 -15.84 -12.23
N ASN A 502 11.20 -16.83 -12.59
CA ASN A 502 10.83 -17.89 -13.51
C ASN A 502 9.72 -18.80 -13.01
N GLY A 503 9.75 -19.22 -11.74
CA GLY A 503 8.75 -20.14 -11.17
C GLY A 503 7.33 -19.56 -11.24
N ASP A 504 7.20 -18.28 -10.99
CA ASP A 504 5.92 -17.57 -11.05
C ASP A 504 5.51 -17.22 -12.49
N MET A 505 6.37 -16.51 -13.23
CA MET A 505 6.01 -15.98 -14.54
C MET A 505 5.76 -17.06 -15.59
N VAL A 506 6.55 -18.16 -15.54
CA VAL A 506 6.31 -19.33 -16.41
C VAL A 506 5.17 -20.17 -15.86
N GLY A 507 5.02 -20.27 -14.54
CA GLY A 507 3.89 -20.92 -13.87
C GLY A 507 2.54 -20.38 -14.35
N HIS A 508 2.40 -19.07 -14.49
CA HIS A 508 1.20 -18.41 -15.01
C HIS A 508 0.81 -18.82 -16.44
N THR A 509 1.71 -19.42 -17.20
CA THR A 509 1.39 -19.94 -18.55
C THR A 509 0.64 -21.28 -18.51
N GLY A 510 0.73 -22.04 -17.43
CA GLY A 510 0.16 -23.37 -17.30
C GLY A 510 0.79 -24.44 -18.22
N VAL A 511 1.93 -24.13 -18.85
CA VAL A 511 2.64 -25.05 -19.75
C VAL A 511 3.66 -25.84 -18.99
N TYR A 512 3.33 -27.08 -18.63
CA TYR A 512 4.10 -27.94 -17.74
C TYR A 512 5.57 -28.07 -18.14
N GLU A 513 5.86 -28.41 -19.41
CA GLU A 513 7.23 -28.59 -19.92
C GLU A 513 8.04 -27.29 -19.95
N ALA A 514 7.37 -26.14 -19.99
CA ALA A 514 8.03 -24.85 -19.87
C ALA A 514 8.41 -24.56 -18.40
N ILE A 515 7.53 -24.92 -17.47
CA ILE A 515 7.80 -24.78 -16.03
C ILE A 515 8.97 -25.70 -15.63
N GLU A 516 9.07 -26.94 -16.14
CA GLU A 516 10.23 -27.81 -15.92
C GLU A 516 11.54 -27.16 -16.35
N LYS A 517 11.57 -26.53 -17.54
CA LYS A 517 12.76 -25.83 -18.04
C LYS A 517 13.11 -24.62 -17.18
N ALA A 518 12.10 -23.90 -16.70
CA ALA A 518 12.28 -22.78 -15.79
C ALA A 518 12.91 -23.23 -14.46
N VAL A 519 12.41 -24.33 -13.88
CA VAL A 519 12.93 -24.94 -12.65
C VAL A 519 14.39 -25.38 -12.81
N ILE A 520 14.74 -26.03 -13.92
CA ILE A 520 16.13 -26.45 -14.23
C ILE A 520 17.05 -25.22 -14.36
N ALA A 521 16.60 -24.16 -15.04
CA ALA A 521 17.39 -22.95 -15.20
C ALA A 521 17.69 -22.27 -13.85
N ILE A 522 16.71 -22.25 -12.95
CA ILE A 522 16.87 -21.71 -11.60
C ILE A 522 17.85 -22.54 -10.77
N ASP A 523 17.75 -23.88 -10.79
CA ASP A 523 18.70 -24.73 -10.06
C ASP A 523 20.15 -24.45 -10.48
N GLN A 524 20.42 -24.27 -11.79
CA GLN A 524 21.73 -23.89 -12.31
C GLN A 524 22.17 -22.50 -11.82
N CYS A 525 21.28 -21.50 -11.84
CA CYS A 525 21.59 -20.15 -11.37
C CYS A 525 21.91 -20.13 -9.87
N VAL A 526 21.11 -20.83 -9.06
CA VAL A 526 21.33 -20.94 -7.61
C VAL A 526 22.70 -21.55 -7.30
N ASN A 527 23.12 -22.59 -8.04
CA ASN A 527 24.45 -23.21 -7.88
C ASN A 527 25.58 -22.19 -8.02
N GLU A 528 25.59 -21.41 -9.10
CA GLU A 528 26.66 -20.46 -9.37
C GLU A 528 26.64 -19.27 -8.38
N VAL A 529 25.45 -18.79 -8.00
CA VAL A 529 25.31 -17.69 -7.04
C VAL A 529 25.77 -18.12 -5.64
N VAL A 530 25.33 -19.27 -5.15
CA VAL A 530 25.75 -19.78 -3.83
C VAL A 530 27.24 -20.08 -3.81
N THR A 531 27.80 -20.59 -4.91
CA THR A 531 29.24 -20.80 -5.02
C THR A 531 30.01 -19.48 -4.87
N ALA A 532 29.60 -18.44 -5.58
CA ALA A 532 30.22 -17.12 -5.48
C ALA A 532 30.04 -16.48 -4.10
N ALA A 533 28.87 -16.66 -3.49
CA ALA A 533 28.58 -16.18 -2.13
C ALA A 533 29.49 -16.83 -1.09
N ASN A 534 29.68 -18.15 -1.16
CA ASN A 534 30.58 -18.89 -0.28
C ASN A 534 32.06 -18.49 -0.49
N GLU A 535 32.48 -18.17 -1.73
CA GLU A 535 33.83 -17.67 -2.04
C GLU A 535 34.14 -16.30 -1.40
N THR A 536 33.12 -15.56 -1.04
CA THR A 536 33.21 -14.17 -0.54
C THR A 536 32.57 -13.99 0.84
N ASP A 537 32.40 -15.06 1.61
CA ASP A 537 31.89 -15.07 2.99
C ASP A 537 30.50 -14.44 3.17
N TYR A 538 29.60 -14.51 2.16
CA TYR A 538 28.19 -14.23 2.36
C TYR A 538 27.49 -15.44 2.99
N GLU A 539 26.71 -15.19 4.03
CA GLU A 539 25.69 -16.14 4.47
C GLU A 539 24.42 -15.94 3.64
N THR A 540 23.84 -17.04 3.14
CA THR A 540 22.74 -16.94 2.16
C THR A 540 21.46 -17.51 2.73
N ILE A 541 20.37 -16.76 2.64
CA ILE A 541 19.00 -17.24 2.85
C ILE A 541 18.33 -17.39 1.48
N ILE A 542 17.79 -18.57 1.19
CA ILE A 542 17.02 -18.87 -0.02
C ILE A 542 15.58 -19.12 0.39
N ILE A 543 14.65 -18.34 -0.20
CA ILE A 543 13.21 -18.46 0.05
C ILE A 543 12.41 -18.37 -1.24
N ALA A 544 11.09 -18.48 -1.13
CA ALA A 544 10.15 -17.92 -2.11
C ALA A 544 9.17 -16.98 -1.40
N ASP A 545 8.44 -16.20 -2.17
CA ASP A 545 7.45 -15.24 -1.68
C ASP A 545 6.02 -15.78 -1.72
N HIS A 546 5.74 -16.77 -2.55
CA HIS A 546 4.53 -17.58 -2.64
C HIS A 546 4.80 -18.83 -3.49
N GLY A 547 3.84 -19.73 -3.60
CA GLY A 547 3.90 -20.87 -4.52
C GLY A 547 3.12 -20.60 -5.82
N ASN A 548 3.57 -21.26 -6.90
CA ASN A 548 2.94 -21.30 -8.22
C ASN A 548 3.37 -22.58 -8.97
N ALA A 549 4.68 -22.75 -9.26
CA ALA A 549 5.23 -23.89 -9.99
C ALA A 549 5.07 -25.23 -9.27
N ASP A 550 4.76 -25.22 -7.99
CA ASP A 550 4.44 -26.40 -7.17
C ASP A 550 3.02 -26.95 -7.39
N ASN A 551 2.19 -26.29 -8.22
CA ASN A 551 0.80 -26.69 -8.46
C ASN A 551 0.32 -26.31 -9.87
N ALA A 552 0.94 -26.86 -10.92
CA ALA A 552 0.65 -26.53 -12.32
C ALA A 552 -0.56 -27.27 -12.93
N ILE A 553 -1.19 -28.21 -12.21
CA ILE A 553 -2.33 -29.01 -12.69
C ILE A 553 -3.45 -29.01 -11.66
N ASN A 554 -4.66 -28.61 -12.08
CA ASN A 554 -5.87 -28.68 -11.29
C ASN A 554 -6.32 -30.12 -11.01
N PRO A 555 -7.14 -30.39 -10.00
CA PRO A 555 -7.67 -31.73 -9.71
C PRO A 555 -8.43 -32.38 -10.85
N ASP A 556 -9.00 -31.60 -11.77
CA ASP A 556 -9.69 -32.09 -12.96
C ASP A 556 -8.76 -32.37 -14.16
N GLY A 557 -7.45 -32.16 -13.98
CA GLY A 557 -6.42 -32.37 -15.00
C GLY A 557 -6.20 -31.20 -15.95
N THR A 558 -6.88 -30.07 -15.77
CA THR A 558 -6.64 -28.85 -16.54
C THR A 558 -5.40 -28.11 -16.03
N PRO A 559 -4.71 -27.30 -16.86
CA PRO A 559 -3.62 -26.45 -16.39
C PRO A 559 -4.09 -25.51 -15.28
N ASN A 560 -3.28 -25.39 -14.22
CA ASN A 560 -3.44 -24.34 -13.21
C ASN A 560 -2.46 -23.21 -13.50
N THR A 561 -2.97 -21.98 -13.51
CA THR A 561 -2.19 -20.75 -13.72
C THR A 561 -2.23 -19.84 -12.51
N ALA A 562 -2.88 -20.25 -11.43
CA ALA A 562 -3.01 -19.47 -10.20
C ALA A 562 -1.91 -19.86 -9.20
N HIS A 563 -1.64 -18.96 -8.25
CA HIS A 563 -0.75 -19.25 -7.13
C HIS A 563 -1.30 -20.40 -6.27
N SER A 564 -0.46 -20.98 -5.42
CA SER A 564 -0.86 -21.99 -4.46
C SER A 564 -0.99 -21.42 -3.04
N LEU A 565 -1.68 -22.17 -2.17
CA LEU A 565 -1.73 -21.89 -0.73
C LEU A 565 -0.58 -22.57 0.04
N ASN A 566 0.31 -23.25 -0.68
CA ASN A 566 1.37 -24.05 -0.08
C ASN A 566 2.41 -23.15 0.61
N PRO A 567 3.09 -23.66 1.64
CA PRO A 567 4.23 -22.99 2.25
C PRO A 567 5.39 -22.90 1.26
N VAL A 568 6.36 -22.05 1.56
CA VAL A 568 7.57 -21.86 0.76
C VAL A 568 8.82 -22.26 1.55
N PRO A 569 9.94 -22.60 0.89
CA PRO A 569 11.17 -22.99 1.56
C PRO A 569 11.85 -21.81 2.28
N PHE A 570 12.60 -22.15 3.34
CA PHE A 570 13.61 -21.30 3.95
C PHE A 570 14.87 -22.17 4.11
N ILE A 571 15.91 -21.88 3.35
CA ILE A 571 17.19 -22.61 3.39
C ILE A 571 18.28 -21.62 3.83
N TYR A 572 19.02 -21.96 4.88
CA TYR A 572 20.09 -21.14 5.42
C TYR A 572 21.47 -21.74 5.11
N VAL A 573 22.14 -21.19 4.11
CA VAL A 573 23.49 -21.60 3.70
C VAL A 573 24.52 -20.85 4.52
N THR A 574 25.15 -21.55 5.44
CA THR A 574 26.13 -21.04 6.39
C THR A 574 27.29 -22.03 6.63
N ALA A 575 28.43 -21.51 7.01
CA ALA A 575 29.55 -22.32 7.45
C ALA A 575 29.36 -22.91 8.86
N ASN A 576 28.41 -22.36 9.65
CA ASN A 576 28.10 -22.85 11.00
C ASN A 576 27.35 -24.19 10.93
N LYS A 577 28.04 -25.28 11.21
CA LYS A 577 27.45 -26.63 11.19
C LYS A 577 26.52 -26.94 12.36
N GLY A 578 26.48 -26.05 13.37
CA GLY A 578 25.56 -26.16 14.52
C GLY A 578 24.26 -25.40 14.34
N ALA A 579 24.18 -24.54 13.34
CA ALA A 579 23.02 -23.70 13.09
C ALA A 579 21.75 -24.53 12.84
N LYS A 580 20.63 -24.05 13.36
CA LYS A 580 19.29 -24.60 13.14
C LYS A 580 18.37 -23.46 12.72
N VAL A 581 17.25 -23.82 12.10
CA VAL A 581 16.22 -22.86 11.71
C VAL A 581 14.83 -23.38 12.08
N LYS A 582 13.91 -22.43 12.36
CA LYS A 582 12.51 -22.71 12.71
C LYS A 582 11.58 -22.44 11.54
N ASP A 583 10.43 -23.09 11.55
CA ASP A 583 9.30 -22.69 10.70
C ASP A 583 8.80 -21.29 11.08
N GLY A 584 8.34 -20.51 10.11
CA GLY A 584 7.88 -19.16 10.32
C GLY A 584 6.96 -18.61 9.23
N VAL A 585 6.99 -17.32 9.07
CA VAL A 585 6.25 -16.56 8.05
C VAL A 585 7.20 -15.63 7.28
N LEU A 586 6.76 -15.07 6.17
CA LEU A 586 7.61 -14.17 5.36
C LEU A 586 8.13 -12.95 6.13
N ALA A 587 7.39 -12.48 7.12
CA ALA A 587 7.77 -11.39 7.99
C ALA A 587 9.00 -11.67 8.87
N ASP A 588 9.39 -12.93 9.03
CA ASP A 588 10.51 -13.37 9.89
C ASP A 588 11.86 -13.31 9.15
N VAL A 589 11.84 -13.08 7.84
CA VAL A 589 13.04 -13.07 7.00
C VAL A 589 13.95 -11.89 7.32
N ALA A 590 13.41 -10.66 7.44
CA ALA A 590 14.24 -9.50 7.76
C ALA A 590 14.89 -9.59 9.14
N PRO A 591 14.21 -10.00 10.24
CA PRO A 591 14.85 -10.30 11.52
C PRO A 591 16.00 -11.30 11.40
N SER A 592 15.83 -12.38 10.62
CA SER A 592 16.88 -13.40 10.41
C SER A 592 18.08 -12.85 9.62
N ILE A 593 17.87 -11.93 8.68
CA ILE A 593 18.96 -11.22 8.00
C ILE A 593 19.70 -10.28 8.97
N LEU A 594 18.98 -9.58 9.84
CA LEU A 594 19.61 -8.74 10.86
C LEU A 594 20.45 -9.56 11.84
N HIS A 595 20.02 -10.79 12.18
CA HIS A 595 20.82 -11.75 12.95
C HIS A 595 22.16 -12.02 12.25
N ILE A 596 22.14 -12.40 10.96
CA ILE A 596 23.36 -12.66 10.17
C ILE A 596 24.29 -11.43 10.20
N LEU A 597 23.73 -10.24 10.03
CA LEU A 597 24.50 -8.99 10.04
C LEU A 597 24.96 -8.53 11.42
N GLY A 598 24.52 -9.20 12.49
CA GLY A 598 24.84 -8.83 13.88
C GLY A 598 24.21 -7.50 14.30
N LEU A 599 23.07 -7.14 13.74
CA LEU A 599 22.36 -5.91 14.01
C LEU A 599 21.14 -6.13 14.92
N PRO A 600 20.81 -5.20 15.82
CA PRO A 600 19.61 -5.28 16.62
C PRO A 600 18.35 -5.08 15.75
N GLN A 601 17.31 -5.81 16.07
CA GLN A 601 16.01 -5.69 15.42
C GLN A 601 15.31 -4.39 15.85
N PRO A 602 14.85 -3.53 14.91
CA PRO A 602 14.05 -2.36 15.26
C PRO A 602 12.66 -2.77 15.77
N LYS A 603 12.09 -1.97 16.67
CA LYS A 603 10.81 -2.26 17.34
C LYS A 603 9.61 -2.38 16.39
N GLU A 604 9.69 -1.75 15.23
CA GLU A 604 8.66 -1.80 14.18
C GLU A 604 8.64 -3.17 13.48
N MET A 605 9.73 -3.91 13.47
CA MET A 605 9.76 -5.28 12.98
C MET A 605 9.24 -6.21 14.09
N THR A 606 8.06 -6.80 13.88
CA THR A 606 7.42 -7.72 14.82
C THR A 606 7.60 -9.18 14.46
N GLY A 607 8.26 -9.47 13.34
CA GLY A 607 8.69 -10.81 12.97
C GLY A 607 9.73 -11.37 13.94
N HIS A 608 9.99 -12.65 13.86
CA HIS A 608 10.90 -13.37 14.76
C HIS A 608 12.15 -13.78 13.99
N ASP A 609 13.27 -13.81 14.67
CA ASP A 609 14.47 -14.45 14.15
C ASP A 609 14.26 -15.97 14.09
N LEU A 610 14.47 -16.56 12.92
CA LEU A 610 14.32 -18.00 12.70
C LEU A 610 15.61 -18.78 12.90
N ILE A 611 16.76 -18.11 13.02
CA ILE A 611 18.08 -18.76 13.16
C ILE A 611 18.34 -19.04 14.63
N GLU A 612 18.78 -20.27 14.93
CA GLU A 612 19.30 -20.71 16.22
C GLU A 612 20.77 -21.10 16.05
N ASP A 613 21.65 -20.44 16.80
CA ASP A 613 23.10 -20.70 16.85
C ASP A 613 23.46 -21.95 17.68
#